data_d5e67ba250e285e5289409350c2b7f6f
#
_entry.id   d5e67ba250e285e5289409350c2b7f6f
#
_cell.length_a   1.000
_cell.length_b   1.000
_cell.length_c   1.000
_cell.angle_alpha   90.00
_cell.angle_beta   90.00
_cell.angle_gamma   90.00
#
_symmetry.space_group_name_H-M   'P 1'
#
loop_
_entity.id
_entity.type
_entity.pdbx_description
1 polymer ?
#
loop_
_entity_poly.entity_id
_entity_poly.type
_entity_poly.pdbx_seq_one_letter_code
_entity_poly.pdbx_strand_id
1 'polypeptide(L)'
;MKKILLLATGGTIASRPTAAGGLAPAITSEELLACVPELADLCEVSAVQVFNLDSTNVGPAQWQSIVRCIKENYDACDGFVIAHGTDTMAYTAAALSYMVQNSAKPV
;
A
#
# COMPACT_ATOMS: atom_id res chain seq x y z
N MET A 1 -9.61 7.51 -17.03
CA MET A 1 -8.34 7.50 -16.27
C MET A 1 -8.26 6.22 -15.45
N LYS A 2 -7.10 5.62 -15.36
CA LYS A 2 -6.90 4.38 -14.61
C LYS A 2 -7.06 4.62 -13.11
N LYS A 3 -7.69 3.66 -12.42
CA LYS A 3 -7.90 3.70 -10.98
C LYS A 3 -6.87 2.85 -10.27
N ILE A 4 -6.06 3.47 -9.43
CA ILE A 4 -4.98 2.82 -8.70
C ILE A 4 -5.30 2.87 -7.20
N LEU A 5 -5.22 1.71 -6.54
CA LEU A 5 -5.33 1.62 -5.09
C LEU A 5 -3.95 1.54 -4.46
N LEU A 6 -3.64 2.48 -3.59
CA LEU A 6 -2.45 2.46 -2.75
C LEU A 6 -2.79 1.75 -1.43
N LEU A 7 -2.09 0.65 -1.16
CA LEU A 7 -2.19 -0.09 0.10
C LEU A 7 -1.03 0.34 1.00
N ALA A 8 -1.32 1.05 2.06
CA ALA A 8 -0.31 1.46 3.04
C ALA A 8 -0.18 0.41 4.13
N THR A 9 1.05 0.06 4.48
CA THR A 9 1.35 -0.98 5.46
C THR A 9 2.07 -0.46 6.70
N GLY A 10 2.38 0.83 6.74
CA GLY A 10 3.20 1.44 7.78
C GLY A 10 4.66 1.60 7.34
N GLY A 11 5.57 1.70 8.31
CA GLY A 11 6.97 1.95 8.05
C GLY A 11 7.27 3.44 7.83
N THR A 12 8.50 3.75 7.47
CA THR A 12 9.00 5.13 7.42
C THR A 12 8.31 5.99 6.34
N ILE A 13 7.93 5.37 5.23
CA ILE A 13 7.32 6.08 4.09
C ILE A 13 5.92 6.57 4.44
N ALA A 14 5.15 5.76 5.19
CA ALA A 14 3.77 6.05 5.55
C ALA A 14 3.63 6.70 6.94
N SER A 15 4.74 7.02 7.61
CA SER A 15 4.76 7.56 8.96
C SER A 15 5.06 9.05 8.94
N ARG A 16 4.43 9.78 9.85
CA ARG A 16 4.67 11.21 10.06
C ARG A 16 4.65 11.55 11.55
N PRO A 17 5.32 12.63 11.98
CA PRO A 17 5.27 13.05 13.38
C PRO A 17 3.86 13.39 13.83
N THR A 18 3.54 13.02 15.07
CA THR A 18 2.30 13.42 15.75
C THR A 18 2.60 14.48 16.80
N ALA A 19 1.56 15.19 17.25
CA ALA A 19 1.66 16.15 18.34
C ALA A 19 2.10 15.50 19.66
N ALA A 20 1.92 14.19 19.83
CA ALA A 20 2.34 13.42 21.00
C ALA A 20 3.80 12.94 20.90
N GLY A 21 4.53 13.31 19.85
CA GLY A 21 5.93 12.92 19.66
C GLY A 21 6.16 11.54 19.07
N GLY A 22 5.10 10.81 18.74
CA GLY A 22 5.16 9.54 18.01
C GLY A 22 5.06 9.74 16.49
N LEU A 23 4.99 8.64 15.74
CA LEU A 23 4.71 8.65 14.31
C LEU A 23 3.28 8.18 14.07
N ALA A 24 2.53 8.97 13.33
CA ALA A 24 1.19 8.58 12.89
C ALA A 24 1.29 7.76 11.61
N PRO A 25 0.58 6.63 11.56
CA PRO A 25 0.53 5.83 10.37
C PRO A 25 -0.64 6.29 9.53
N ALA A 26 -0.48 7.04 8.55
CA ALA A 26 -1.47 7.14 7.50
C ALA A 26 -1.00 8.06 6.40
N ILE A 27 -1.08 7.59 5.20
CA ILE A 27 -1.10 8.48 4.06
C ILE A 27 -2.50 8.39 3.44
N THR A 28 -3.14 9.53 3.28
CA THR A 28 -4.39 9.62 2.52
C THR A 28 -4.08 9.85 1.05
N SER A 29 -5.06 9.62 0.18
CA SER A 29 -4.90 9.94 -1.24
C SER A 29 -4.63 11.44 -1.45
N GLU A 30 -5.25 12.29 -0.66
CA GLU A 30 -5.06 13.75 -0.70
C GLU A 30 -3.64 14.13 -0.30
N GLU A 31 -3.09 13.52 0.73
CA GLU A 31 -1.72 13.75 1.18
C GLU A 31 -0.69 13.28 0.15
N LEU A 32 -0.94 12.13 -0.48
CA LEU A 32 -0.09 11.62 -1.55
C LEU A 32 -0.09 12.58 -2.75
N LEU A 33 -1.27 13.03 -3.18
CA LEU A 33 -1.39 13.98 -4.28
C LEU A 33 -0.77 15.34 -3.95
N ALA A 34 -0.79 15.75 -2.68
CA ALA A 34 -0.09 16.96 -2.25
C ALA A 34 1.43 16.84 -2.35
N CYS A 35 1.96 15.63 -2.12
CA CYS A 35 3.40 15.35 -2.25
C CYS A 35 3.86 15.14 -3.70
N VAL A 36 3.00 14.56 -4.52
CA VAL A 36 3.28 14.22 -5.92
C VAL A 36 2.10 14.65 -6.80
N PRO A 37 1.97 15.95 -7.07
CA PRO A 37 0.81 16.49 -7.79
C PRO A 37 0.64 15.90 -9.19
N GLU A 38 1.72 15.48 -9.82
CA GLU A 38 1.73 14.91 -11.16
C GLU A 38 0.90 13.63 -11.29
N LEU A 39 0.66 12.95 -10.17
CA LEU A 39 -0.20 11.75 -10.15
C LEU A 39 -1.63 12.05 -10.59
N ALA A 40 -2.13 13.26 -10.32
CA ALA A 40 -3.47 13.67 -10.70
C ALA A 40 -3.69 13.63 -12.22
N ASP A 41 -2.64 13.84 -12.98
CA ASP A 41 -2.69 13.81 -14.45
C ASP A 41 -2.53 12.39 -15.01
N LEU A 42 -2.05 11.44 -14.21
CA LEU A 42 -1.74 10.08 -14.64
C LEU A 42 -2.83 9.09 -14.28
N CYS A 43 -3.39 9.20 -13.08
CA CYS A 43 -4.34 8.22 -12.58
C CYS A 43 -5.22 8.78 -11.46
N GLU A 44 -6.33 8.09 -11.22
CA GLU A 44 -7.18 8.32 -10.05
C GLU A 44 -6.67 7.43 -8.91
N VAL A 45 -6.13 8.05 -7.86
CA VAL A 45 -5.54 7.34 -6.73
C VAL A 45 -6.51 7.34 -5.55
N SER A 46 -6.73 6.16 -4.99
CA SER A 46 -7.32 5.99 -3.66
C SER A 46 -6.32 5.28 -2.74
N ALA A 47 -6.40 5.52 -1.45
CA ALA A 47 -5.50 4.94 -0.48
C ALA A 47 -6.26 4.23 0.64
N VAL A 48 -5.70 3.12 1.11
CA VAL A 48 -6.22 2.36 2.24
C VAL A 48 -5.08 1.93 3.16
N GLN A 49 -5.30 2.05 4.46
CA GLN A 49 -4.37 1.55 5.46
C GLN A 49 -4.73 0.09 5.77
N VAL A 50 -3.92 -0.85 5.29
CA VAL A 50 -4.16 -2.28 5.52
C VAL A 50 -3.76 -2.67 6.94
N PHE A 51 -2.57 -2.26 7.35
CA PHE A 51 -2.06 -2.35 8.72
C PHE A 51 -0.99 -1.27 8.91
N ASN A 52 -0.51 -1.16 10.16
CA ASN A 52 0.55 -0.20 10.49
C ASN A 52 1.62 -0.89 11.32
N LEU A 53 2.60 -1.45 10.67
CA LEU A 53 3.71 -2.16 11.30
C LEU A 53 5.03 -1.69 10.71
N ASP A 54 6.09 -1.74 11.54
CA ASP A 54 7.44 -1.77 11.03
C ASP A 54 7.62 -3.03 10.18
N SER A 55 8.33 -2.93 9.07
CA SER A 55 8.48 -4.06 8.16
C SER A 55 9.13 -5.28 8.81
N THR A 56 9.93 -5.09 9.86
CA THR A 56 10.50 -6.20 10.65
C THR A 56 9.44 -7.10 11.28
N ASN A 57 8.23 -6.58 11.47
CA ASN A 57 7.09 -7.29 12.07
C ASN A 57 6.09 -7.81 11.02
N VAL A 58 6.38 -7.65 9.74
CA VAL A 58 5.54 -8.15 8.66
C VAL A 58 5.86 -9.63 8.39
N GLY A 59 4.84 -10.45 8.40
CA GLY A 59 4.94 -11.89 8.16
C GLY A 59 3.75 -12.43 7.37
N PRO A 60 3.55 -13.76 7.36
CA PRO A 60 2.51 -14.40 6.53
C PRO A 60 1.10 -13.90 6.80
N ALA A 61 0.73 -13.60 8.04
CA ALA A 61 -0.59 -13.07 8.37
C ALA A 61 -0.83 -11.71 7.69
N GLN A 62 0.20 -10.86 7.64
CA GLN A 62 0.15 -9.56 6.99
C GLN A 62 0.09 -9.70 5.47
N TRP A 63 0.80 -10.65 4.88
CA TRP A 63 0.70 -10.95 3.45
C TRP A 63 -0.73 -11.35 3.07
N GLN A 64 -1.38 -12.18 3.90
CA GLN A 64 -2.78 -12.55 3.70
C GLN A 64 -3.71 -11.34 3.76
N SER A 65 -3.46 -10.40 4.66
CA SER A 65 -4.24 -9.15 4.76
C SER A 65 -4.11 -8.31 3.50
N ILE A 66 -2.90 -8.20 2.94
CA ILE A 66 -2.66 -7.48 1.68
C ILE A 66 -3.42 -8.16 0.53
N VAL A 67 -3.29 -9.47 0.40
CA VAL A 67 -3.97 -10.23 -0.67
C VAL A 67 -5.48 -10.09 -0.56
N ARG A 68 -6.03 -10.17 0.65
CA ARG A 68 -7.47 -9.98 0.88
C ARG A 68 -7.93 -8.59 0.45
N CYS A 69 -7.17 -7.56 0.79
CA CYS A 69 -7.48 -6.19 0.39
C CYS A 69 -7.46 -6.02 -1.15
N ILE A 70 -6.46 -6.61 -1.81
CA ILE A 70 -6.40 -6.62 -3.27
C ILE A 70 -7.65 -7.32 -3.85
N LYS A 71 -7.99 -8.49 -3.33
CA LYS A 71 -9.12 -9.29 -3.80
C LYS A 71 -10.45 -8.53 -3.64
N GLU A 72 -10.66 -7.90 -2.50
CA GLU A 72 -11.88 -7.14 -2.22
C GLU A 72 -12.05 -5.92 -3.13
N ASN A 73 -10.95 -5.35 -3.64
CA ASN A 73 -10.95 -4.17 -4.48
C ASN A 73 -10.63 -4.47 -5.94
N TYR A 74 -10.48 -5.75 -6.30
CA TYR A 74 -9.96 -6.14 -7.61
C TYR A 74 -10.81 -5.61 -8.77
N ASP A 75 -12.13 -5.70 -8.66
CA ASP A 75 -13.02 -5.27 -9.74
C ASP A 75 -13.14 -3.75 -9.85
N ALA A 76 -12.92 -3.03 -8.75
CA ALA A 76 -13.05 -1.58 -8.69
C ALA A 76 -11.81 -0.82 -9.16
N CYS A 77 -10.64 -1.48 -9.18
CA CYS A 77 -9.36 -0.85 -9.47
C CYS A 77 -8.69 -1.46 -10.70
N ASP A 78 -7.84 -0.69 -11.37
CA ASP A 78 -7.07 -1.13 -12.53
C ASP A 78 -5.67 -1.61 -12.16
N GLY A 79 -5.19 -1.25 -10.98
CA GLY A 79 -3.89 -1.65 -10.47
C GLY A 79 -3.73 -1.34 -9.00
N PHE A 80 -2.69 -1.90 -8.40
CA PHE A 80 -2.43 -1.84 -6.97
C PHE A 80 -0.97 -1.48 -6.72
N VAL A 81 -0.73 -0.61 -5.75
CA VAL A 81 0.60 -0.25 -5.29
C VAL A 81 0.66 -0.48 -3.78
N ILE A 82 1.63 -1.25 -3.31
CA ILE A 82 1.83 -1.49 -1.89
C ILE A 82 3.01 -0.65 -1.40
N ALA A 83 2.74 0.30 -0.50
CA ALA A 83 3.78 1.02 0.20
C ALA A 83 4.27 0.18 1.38
N HIS A 84 5.57 -0.08 1.44
CA HIS A 84 6.13 -1.04 2.38
C HIS A 84 7.49 -0.55 2.91
N GLY A 85 7.76 -0.83 4.18
CA GLY A 85 9.09 -0.58 4.74
C GLY A 85 10.14 -1.47 4.06
N THR A 86 11.37 -0.97 3.99
CA THR A 86 12.41 -1.57 3.14
C THR A 86 13.08 -2.81 3.73
N ASP A 87 13.01 -3.03 5.07
CA ASP A 87 13.74 -4.13 5.72
C ASP A 87 13.29 -5.50 5.21
N THR A 88 12.00 -5.69 4.96
CA THR A 88 11.45 -6.97 4.49
C THR A 88 10.65 -6.86 3.20
N MET A 89 10.78 -5.76 2.47
CA MET A 89 10.04 -5.53 1.22
C MET A 89 10.26 -6.66 0.20
N ALA A 90 11.48 -7.13 0.07
CA ALA A 90 11.80 -8.22 -0.88
C ALA A 90 11.06 -9.52 -0.53
N TYR A 91 10.90 -9.84 0.74
CA TYR A 91 10.17 -11.03 1.18
C TYR A 91 8.67 -10.90 0.89
N THR A 92 8.09 -9.75 1.19
CA THR A 92 6.68 -9.49 0.89
C THR A 92 6.42 -9.51 -0.61
N ALA A 93 7.29 -8.87 -1.41
CA ALA A 93 7.17 -8.88 -2.87
C ALA A 93 7.23 -10.30 -3.42
N ALA A 94 8.16 -11.13 -2.93
CA ALA A 94 8.27 -12.53 -3.34
C ALA A 94 7.00 -13.31 -2.96
N ALA A 95 6.52 -13.16 -1.73
CA ALA A 95 5.30 -13.82 -1.26
C ALA A 95 4.09 -13.45 -2.13
N LEU A 96 3.89 -12.16 -2.40
CA LEU A 96 2.77 -11.68 -3.21
C LEU A 96 2.84 -12.21 -4.65
N SER A 97 4.04 -12.37 -5.20
CA SER A 97 4.21 -12.92 -6.56
C SER A 97 3.69 -14.35 -6.68
N TYR A 98 3.66 -15.11 -5.58
CA TYR A 98 3.09 -16.46 -5.54
C TYR A 98 1.63 -16.47 -5.08
N MET A 99 1.23 -15.56 -4.20
CA MET A 99 -0.12 -15.55 -3.62
C MET A 99 -1.14 -14.90 -4.55
N VAL A 100 -0.73 -13.89 -5.33
CA VAL A 100 -1.60 -13.23 -6.32
C VAL A 100 -1.41 -13.91 -7.66
N GLN A 101 -2.28 -14.87 -7.95
CA GLN A 101 -2.18 -15.71 -9.15
C GLN A 101 -3.15 -15.26 -10.24
N ASN A 102 -2.72 -15.40 -11.49
CA ASN A 102 -3.55 -15.14 -12.68
C ASN A 102 -4.11 -13.71 -12.72
N SER A 103 -3.41 -12.75 -12.13
CA SER A 103 -3.86 -11.36 -12.18
C SER A 103 -3.63 -10.78 -13.58
N ALA A 104 -4.67 -10.20 -14.14
CA ALA A 104 -4.59 -9.40 -15.35
C ALA A 104 -4.24 -7.93 -15.05
N LYS A 105 -4.12 -7.59 -13.77
CA LYS A 105 -3.85 -6.23 -13.30
C LYS A 105 -2.50 -6.19 -12.58
N PRO A 106 -1.73 -5.09 -12.71
CA PRO A 106 -0.44 -4.98 -12.02
C PRO A 106 -0.63 -4.84 -10.49
N VAL A 107 0.28 -5.46 -9.77
CA VAL A 107 0.39 -5.37 -8.32
C VAL A 107 1.85 -5.09 -7.98
#